data_90da677f6050e50c5fd7b22c476dfed6
#
_entry.id   90da677f6050e50c5fd7b22c476dfed6
#
_cell.length_a   1.000
_cell.length_b   1.000
_cell.length_c   1.000
_cell.angle_alpha   90.00
_cell.angle_beta   90.00
_cell.angle_gamma   90.00
#
_symmetry.space_group_name_H-M   'P 1'
#
loop_
_entity.id
_entity.type
_entity.pdbx_description
1 polymer ?
#
loop_
_entity_poly.entity_id
_entity_poly.type
_entity_poly.pdbx_seq_one_letter_code
_entity_poly.pdbx_strand_id
1 'polypeptide(L)'
;CKFVCLTDNAEQLNSDIMILPNPGGLSGWWCKPYMYSKELPIQGTILYMDLDVVLSSNIDKLITYQPNHWCTIRDFTRAMRPKWPRYNSSIVRFKTGELDFVWDDYIKNPVAIQRQFFGDQDYLYDATYQKKGAMLYPDSWVQSWKWEVRKSKEFSHVGATKGSRTFKKIENVTPRIECCVCVFHGDPNPHNCQDPWVVNNWK
;
A
#
# COMPACT_ATOMS: atom_id res chain seq x y z
N CYS A 1 -4.20 -8.45 18.27
CA CYS A 1 -4.44 -7.71 17.02
C CYS A 1 -5.80 -8.14 16.45
N LYS A 2 -6.60 -7.19 15.96
CA LYS A 2 -7.81 -7.50 15.20
C LYS A 2 -7.51 -7.35 13.72
N PHE A 3 -7.97 -8.30 12.92
CA PHE A 3 -7.91 -8.19 11.47
C PHE A 3 -9.22 -7.56 10.96
N VAL A 4 -9.09 -6.52 10.15
CA VAL A 4 -10.24 -5.74 9.65
C VAL A 4 -10.13 -5.66 8.14
N CYS A 5 -11.23 -5.94 7.44
CA CYS A 5 -11.34 -5.77 6.00
C CYS A 5 -12.36 -4.66 5.68
N LEU A 6 -11.92 -3.66 4.93
CA LEU A 6 -12.78 -2.61 4.40
C LEU A 6 -13.25 -3.05 3.01
N THR A 7 -14.52 -3.44 2.88
CA THR A 7 -15.04 -4.05 1.64
C THR A 7 -16.55 -3.93 1.51
N ASP A 8 -17.04 -3.91 0.28
CA ASP A 8 -18.48 -3.98 -0.06
C ASP A 8 -18.95 -5.43 -0.23
N ASN A 9 -18.02 -6.39 -0.38
CA ASN A 9 -18.34 -7.80 -0.51
C ASN A 9 -17.55 -8.61 0.54
N ALA A 10 -18.29 -9.22 1.47
CA ALA A 10 -17.73 -10.06 2.52
C ALA A 10 -17.84 -11.56 2.21
N GLU A 11 -18.37 -11.94 1.02
CA GLU A 11 -18.47 -13.34 0.64
C GLU A 11 -17.11 -14.01 0.64
N GLN A 12 -17.04 -15.24 1.16
CA GLN A 12 -15.84 -16.06 1.26
C GLN A 12 -14.73 -15.55 2.21
N LEU A 13 -14.95 -14.44 2.94
CA LEU A 13 -14.02 -14.02 3.98
C LEU A 13 -14.21 -14.88 5.24
N ASN A 14 -13.09 -15.10 5.94
CA ASN A 14 -13.11 -15.82 7.22
C ASN A 14 -13.94 -15.05 8.24
N SER A 15 -14.77 -15.76 9.04
CA SER A 15 -15.63 -15.18 10.08
C SER A 15 -14.88 -14.43 11.18
N ASP A 16 -13.59 -14.69 11.35
CA ASP A 16 -12.75 -14.00 12.33
C ASP A 16 -12.32 -12.58 11.86
N ILE A 17 -12.58 -12.25 10.58
CA ILE A 17 -12.28 -10.94 10.02
C ILE A 17 -13.43 -9.98 10.33
N MET A 18 -13.12 -8.87 10.98
CA MET A 18 -14.07 -7.78 11.15
C MET A 18 -14.31 -7.09 9.81
N ILE A 19 -15.55 -7.06 9.35
CA ILE A 19 -15.91 -6.41 8.10
C ILE A 19 -16.39 -4.99 8.38
N LEU A 20 -15.84 -4.03 7.64
CA LEU A 20 -16.33 -2.66 7.59
C LEU A 20 -16.72 -2.31 6.16
N PRO A 21 -17.90 -1.73 5.94
CA PRO A 21 -18.31 -1.33 4.60
C PRO A 21 -17.50 -0.14 4.11
N ASN A 22 -17.23 -0.10 2.82
CA ASN A 22 -16.74 1.11 2.18
C ASN A 22 -17.82 2.21 2.21
N PRO A 23 -17.44 3.49 2.34
CA PRO A 23 -18.38 4.58 2.23
C PRO A 23 -18.95 4.63 0.81
N GLY A 24 -20.26 4.83 0.69
CA GLY A 24 -20.91 4.94 -0.62
C GLY A 24 -20.33 6.08 -1.48
N GLY A 25 -20.37 5.89 -2.79
CA GLY A 25 -19.94 6.91 -3.77
C GLY A 25 -18.44 7.00 -4.04
N LEU A 26 -17.62 6.14 -3.39
CA LEU A 26 -16.18 6.04 -3.65
C LEU A 26 -15.87 4.75 -4.43
N SER A 27 -14.80 4.76 -5.22
CA SER A 27 -14.40 3.59 -6.01
C SER A 27 -12.88 3.49 -6.16
N GLY A 28 -12.40 2.26 -6.37
CA GLY A 28 -10.99 1.97 -6.55
C GLY A 28 -10.13 2.46 -5.38
N TRP A 29 -8.96 2.96 -5.67
CA TRP A 29 -8.04 3.48 -4.64
C TRP A 29 -8.56 4.73 -3.90
N TRP A 30 -9.58 5.41 -4.39
CA TRP A 30 -10.20 6.55 -3.72
C TRP A 30 -11.08 6.17 -2.51
N CYS A 31 -11.27 4.88 -2.24
CA CYS A 31 -11.82 4.40 -0.98
C CYS A 31 -10.82 4.54 0.18
N LYS A 32 -9.50 4.54 -0.09
CA LYS A 32 -8.44 4.57 0.94
C LYS A 32 -8.49 5.78 1.87
N PRO A 33 -8.75 7.03 1.42
CA PRO A 33 -8.83 8.17 2.33
C PRO A 33 -9.81 7.98 3.49
N TYR A 34 -10.84 7.13 3.33
CA TYR A 34 -11.79 6.82 4.40
C TYR A 34 -11.15 6.14 5.61
N MET A 35 -10.04 5.42 5.44
CA MET A 35 -9.34 4.80 6.58
C MET A 35 -8.81 5.81 7.59
N TYR A 36 -8.67 7.08 7.21
CA TYR A 36 -8.26 8.17 8.10
C TYR A 36 -9.45 8.85 8.81
N SER A 37 -10.69 8.48 8.45
CA SER A 37 -11.87 9.07 9.05
C SER A 37 -11.99 8.76 10.54
N LYS A 38 -12.31 9.76 11.33
CA LYS A 38 -12.69 9.59 12.74
C LYS A 38 -14.04 8.87 12.94
N GLU A 39 -14.82 8.72 11.87
CA GLU A 39 -16.07 7.97 11.85
C GLU A 39 -15.83 6.45 11.80
N LEU A 40 -14.62 6.04 11.45
CA LEU A 40 -14.25 4.62 11.42
C LEU A 40 -14.36 4.03 12.84
N PRO A 41 -15.10 2.93 13.06
CA PRO A 41 -15.29 2.34 14.39
C PRO A 41 -14.08 1.52 14.86
N ILE A 42 -12.88 2.06 14.64
CA ILE A 42 -11.60 1.45 15.02
C ILE A 42 -10.83 2.45 15.87
N GLN A 43 -10.24 1.97 16.96
CA GLN A 43 -9.44 2.81 17.86
C GLN A 43 -8.04 2.20 18.08
N GLY A 44 -7.06 3.08 18.20
CA GLY A 44 -5.68 2.70 18.49
C GLY A 44 -4.74 2.81 17.30
N THR A 45 -3.74 1.95 17.26
CA THR A 45 -2.78 1.89 16.14
C THR A 45 -3.31 1.03 15.02
N ILE A 46 -3.37 1.58 13.83
CA ILE A 46 -3.80 0.91 12.61
C ILE A 46 -2.56 0.66 11.74
N LEU A 47 -2.37 -0.57 11.30
CA LEU A 47 -1.46 -0.92 10.22
C LEU A 47 -2.31 -1.30 9.01
N TYR A 48 -2.40 -0.41 8.05
CA TYR A 48 -3.06 -0.64 6.77
C TYR A 48 -2.11 -1.29 5.77
N MET A 49 -2.63 -2.23 5.00
CA MET A 49 -1.95 -2.84 3.87
C MET A 49 -2.91 -2.99 2.69
N ASP A 50 -2.42 -2.76 1.47
CA ASP A 50 -3.16 -3.07 0.24
C ASP A 50 -3.37 -4.59 0.12
N LEU A 51 -4.34 -5.00 -0.68
CA LEU A 51 -4.66 -6.42 -0.90
C LEU A 51 -3.63 -7.14 -1.79
N ASP A 52 -2.86 -6.39 -2.57
CA ASP A 52 -1.86 -6.92 -3.50
C ASP A 52 -0.47 -7.00 -2.85
N VAL A 53 -0.42 -7.51 -1.62
CA VAL A 53 0.83 -7.71 -0.86
C VAL A 53 1.03 -9.18 -0.52
N VAL A 54 2.29 -9.61 -0.43
CA VAL A 54 2.69 -10.94 0.06
C VAL A 54 3.55 -10.77 1.30
N LEU A 55 3.13 -11.37 2.41
CA LEU A 55 3.89 -11.37 3.65
C LEU A 55 5.02 -12.41 3.54
N SER A 56 6.26 -11.98 3.75
CA SER A 56 7.45 -12.85 3.67
C SER A 56 8.02 -13.23 5.02
N SER A 57 7.68 -12.50 6.06
CA SER A 57 8.10 -12.78 7.44
C SER A 57 7.24 -12.02 8.45
N ASN A 58 7.58 -12.11 9.75
CA ASN A 58 6.89 -11.38 10.83
C ASN A 58 6.90 -9.87 10.57
N ILE A 59 5.72 -9.25 10.70
CA ILE A 59 5.46 -7.83 10.45
C ILE A 59 5.46 -6.96 11.71
N ASP A 60 5.74 -7.49 12.90
CA ASP A 60 5.69 -6.74 14.17
C ASP A 60 6.58 -5.51 14.15
N LYS A 61 7.70 -5.57 13.43
CA LYS A 61 8.61 -4.43 13.25
C LYS A 61 7.93 -3.23 12.55
N LEU A 62 6.91 -3.45 11.69
CA LEU A 62 6.16 -2.37 11.08
C LEU A 62 5.25 -1.67 12.11
N ILE A 63 4.75 -2.42 13.09
CA ILE A 63 3.88 -1.89 14.14
C ILE A 63 4.69 -1.08 15.16
N THR A 64 5.87 -1.58 15.52
CA THR A 64 6.69 -1.02 16.61
C THR A 64 7.67 0.07 16.17
N TYR A 65 7.92 0.22 14.87
CA TYR A 65 8.82 1.23 14.34
C TYR A 65 8.33 2.65 14.63
N GLN A 66 9.18 3.52 15.19
CA GLN A 66 8.87 4.93 15.44
C GLN A 66 7.48 5.18 16.05
N PRO A 67 7.17 4.67 17.26
CA PRO A 67 5.80 4.49 17.76
C PRO A 67 5.01 5.79 17.93
N ASN A 68 5.69 6.94 17.93
CA ASN A 68 5.09 8.27 18.11
C ASN A 68 4.86 9.02 16.79
N HIS A 69 5.08 8.36 15.66
CA HIS A 69 4.93 8.95 14.33
C HIS A 69 4.09 8.03 13.46
N TRP A 70 3.30 8.60 12.56
CA TRP A 70 2.77 7.82 11.48
C TRP A 70 3.86 7.42 10.49
N CYS A 71 3.74 6.26 9.91
CA CYS A 71 4.75 5.67 9.06
C CYS A 71 4.17 5.19 7.75
N THR A 72 4.95 5.31 6.70
CA THR A 72 4.62 4.73 5.39
C THR A 72 5.90 4.29 4.68
N ILE A 73 5.78 3.86 3.45
CA ILE A 73 6.91 3.45 2.64
C ILE A 73 7.27 4.53 1.62
N ARG A 74 8.54 4.60 1.26
CA ARG A 74 9.00 5.42 0.16
C ARG A 74 8.51 4.82 -1.16
N ASP A 75 8.03 5.65 -2.07
CA ASP A 75 7.54 5.22 -3.37
C ASP A 75 8.58 4.37 -4.12
N PHE A 76 8.11 3.33 -4.80
CA PHE A 76 8.97 2.37 -5.49
C PHE A 76 9.69 2.94 -6.71
N THR A 77 9.33 4.12 -7.18
CA THR A 77 10.12 4.90 -8.14
C THR A 77 11.56 5.10 -7.65
N ARG A 78 11.81 4.95 -6.35
CA ARG A 78 13.16 4.92 -5.75
C ARG A 78 14.10 3.89 -6.40
N ALA A 79 13.57 2.79 -6.93
CA ALA A 79 14.36 1.78 -7.61
C ALA A 79 15.06 2.32 -8.88
N MET A 80 14.46 3.34 -9.51
CA MET A 80 14.98 4.00 -10.72
C MET A 80 15.52 5.40 -10.42
N ARG A 81 14.93 6.09 -9.44
CA ARG A 81 15.27 7.43 -9.00
C ARG A 81 15.50 7.45 -7.49
N PRO A 82 16.71 7.12 -7.00
CA PRO A 82 16.98 6.95 -5.57
C PRO A 82 16.63 8.15 -4.68
N LYS A 83 16.61 9.35 -5.24
CA LYS A 83 16.25 10.60 -4.53
C LYS A 83 14.77 10.97 -4.67
N TRP A 84 13.92 10.10 -5.22
CA TRP A 84 12.49 10.35 -5.36
C TRP A 84 11.84 10.50 -3.97
N PRO A 85 11.20 11.66 -3.65
CA PRO A 85 10.83 11.97 -2.27
C PRO A 85 9.45 11.48 -1.86
N ARG A 86 8.63 10.98 -2.82
CA ARG A 86 7.22 10.68 -2.57
C ARG A 86 7.02 9.42 -1.76
N TYR A 87 5.82 9.32 -1.18
CA TYR A 87 5.34 8.14 -0.47
C TYR A 87 4.67 7.16 -1.41
N ASN A 88 4.53 5.92 -0.94
CA ASN A 88 3.59 4.95 -1.49
C ASN A 88 2.61 4.55 -0.38
N SER A 89 1.33 4.47 -0.70
CA SER A 89 0.23 4.25 0.26
C SER A 89 -0.12 2.77 0.51
N SER A 90 0.67 1.84 -0.04
CA SER A 90 0.37 0.40 0.10
C SER A 90 0.56 -0.13 1.51
N ILE A 91 1.42 0.52 2.32
CA ILE A 91 1.63 0.21 3.73
C ILE A 91 1.64 1.52 4.51
N VAL A 92 0.67 1.69 5.40
CA VAL A 92 0.56 2.89 6.24
C VAL A 92 0.26 2.49 7.68
N ARG A 93 1.04 3.01 8.63
CA ARG A 93 0.75 2.87 10.05
C ARG A 93 0.53 4.24 10.69
N PHE A 94 -0.57 4.38 11.41
CA PHE A 94 -0.96 5.61 12.08
C PHE A 94 -1.81 5.31 13.32
N LYS A 95 -2.00 6.30 14.18
CA LYS A 95 -2.98 6.24 15.27
C LYS A 95 -4.29 6.88 14.83
N THR A 96 -5.41 6.34 15.28
CA THR A 96 -6.74 6.93 15.05
C THR A 96 -6.74 8.41 15.44
N GLY A 97 -7.27 9.28 14.57
CA GLY A 97 -7.26 10.73 14.75
C GLY A 97 -5.96 11.44 14.35
N GLU A 98 -4.92 10.69 14.02
CA GLU A 98 -3.61 11.28 13.67
C GLU A 98 -3.59 11.92 12.29
N LEU A 99 -4.35 11.38 11.35
CA LEU A 99 -4.43 11.80 9.94
C LEU A 99 -5.86 12.11 9.49
N ASP A 100 -6.78 12.40 10.43
CA ASP A 100 -8.18 12.67 10.12
C ASP A 100 -8.38 13.85 9.17
N PHE A 101 -7.49 14.85 9.19
CA PHE A 101 -7.51 15.96 8.25
C PHE A 101 -7.36 15.52 6.77
N VAL A 102 -6.76 14.36 6.50
CA VAL A 102 -6.68 13.81 5.13
C VAL A 102 -8.07 13.44 4.62
N TRP A 103 -8.87 12.80 5.46
CA TRP A 103 -10.27 12.51 5.14
C TRP A 103 -11.12 13.78 5.12
N ASP A 104 -11.01 14.62 6.17
CA ASP A 104 -11.80 15.82 6.31
C ASP A 104 -11.61 16.80 5.13
N ASP A 105 -10.40 16.87 4.56
CA ASP A 105 -10.14 17.68 3.37
C ASP A 105 -10.65 16.99 2.09
N TYR A 106 -10.48 15.67 1.98
CA TYR A 106 -10.93 14.89 0.83
C TYR A 106 -12.45 14.98 0.64
N ILE A 107 -13.22 14.77 1.71
CA ILE A 107 -14.68 14.69 1.62
C ILE A 107 -15.36 16.03 1.30
N LYS A 108 -14.69 17.17 1.51
CA LYS A 108 -15.20 18.49 1.14
C LYS A 108 -15.36 18.65 -0.37
N ASN A 109 -14.43 18.10 -1.16
CA ASN A 109 -14.51 18.16 -2.62
C ASN A 109 -13.76 16.99 -3.30
N PRO A 110 -14.29 15.77 -3.19
CA PRO A 110 -13.62 14.58 -3.71
C PRO A 110 -13.40 14.65 -5.22
N VAL A 111 -14.34 15.24 -5.97
CA VAL A 111 -14.22 15.37 -7.43
C VAL A 111 -13.03 16.25 -7.83
N ALA A 112 -12.81 17.36 -7.16
CA ALA A 112 -11.67 18.25 -7.45
C ALA A 112 -10.36 17.54 -7.12
N ILE A 113 -10.27 16.87 -5.98
CA ILE A 113 -9.08 16.12 -5.57
C ILE A 113 -8.77 14.99 -6.57
N GLN A 114 -9.78 14.21 -6.98
CA GLN A 114 -9.61 13.15 -7.97
C GLN A 114 -9.17 13.65 -9.35
N ARG A 115 -9.51 14.88 -9.70
CA ARG A 115 -9.01 15.52 -10.94
C ARG A 115 -7.60 16.07 -10.82
N GLN A 116 -7.22 16.50 -9.63
CA GLN A 116 -5.92 17.11 -9.35
C GLN A 116 -4.81 16.07 -9.20
N PHE A 117 -5.10 14.94 -8.57
CA PHE A 117 -4.12 13.90 -8.24
C PHE A 117 -4.33 12.63 -9.06
N PHE A 118 -3.22 12.00 -9.46
CA PHE A 118 -3.29 10.74 -10.21
C PHE A 118 -3.87 9.59 -9.38
N GLY A 119 -3.63 9.59 -8.06
CA GLY A 119 -4.13 8.57 -7.16
C GLY A 119 -4.06 9.00 -5.68
N ASP A 120 -4.56 8.14 -4.82
CA ASP A 120 -4.59 8.34 -3.37
C ASP A 120 -3.21 8.60 -2.75
N GLN A 121 -2.17 7.94 -3.25
CA GLN A 121 -0.81 8.14 -2.72
C GLN A 121 -0.25 9.52 -3.02
N ASP A 122 -0.54 10.10 -4.19
CA ASP A 122 -0.12 11.45 -4.53
C ASP A 122 -0.86 12.48 -3.68
N TYR A 123 -2.15 12.23 -3.46
CA TYR A 123 -2.96 13.03 -2.55
C TYR A 123 -2.47 12.93 -1.10
N LEU A 124 -2.22 11.71 -0.59
CA LEU A 124 -1.69 11.51 0.77
C LEU A 124 -0.38 12.27 0.97
N TYR A 125 0.53 12.18 0.00
CA TYR A 125 1.81 12.91 0.06
C TYR A 125 1.58 14.41 0.14
N ASP A 126 0.77 14.99 -0.74
CA ASP A 126 0.50 16.43 -0.79
C ASP A 126 -0.18 16.92 0.50
N ALA A 127 -1.21 16.21 0.95
CA ALA A 127 -1.98 16.57 2.15
C ALA A 127 -1.13 16.54 3.43
N THR A 128 -0.12 15.66 3.51
CA THR A 128 0.65 15.42 4.74
C THR A 128 2.02 16.06 4.74
N TYR A 129 2.69 16.21 3.59
CA TYR A 129 4.11 16.55 3.52
C TYR A 129 4.51 17.81 4.29
N GLN A 130 3.71 18.87 4.19
CA GLN A 130 3.97 20.14 4.89
C GLN A 130 3.37 20.20 6.31
N LYS A 131 2.32 19.43 6.56
CA LYS A 131 1.59 19.46 7.84
C LYS A 131 2.18 18.49 8.84
N LYS A 132 2.40 17.25 8.43
CA LYS A 132 2.83 16.15 9.28
C LYS A 132 3.55 15.09 8.46
N GLY A 133 4.81 15.31 8.14
CA GLY A 133 5.60 14.38 7.35
C GLY A 133 5.66 12.97 7.95
N ALA A 134 5.71 11.96 7.09
CA ALA A 134 5.83 10.56 7.49
C ALA A 134 7.22 10.22 7.98
N MET A 135 7.32 9.28 8.92
CA MET A 135 8.51 8.46 9.07
C MET A 135 8.47 7.35 8.03
N LEU A 136 9.57 7.19 7.30
CA LEU A 136 9.65 6.16 6.26
C LEU A 136 10.24 4.88 6.83
N TYR A 137 9.58 3.75 6.55
CA TYR A 137 10.18 2.46 6.83
C TYR A 137 11.48 2.26 6.05
N PRO A 138 12.46 1.51 6.60
CA PRO A 138 13.63 1.11 5.84
C PRO A 138 13.22 0.42 4.53
N ASP A 139 13.83 0.82 3.41
CA ASP A 139 13.49 0.29 2.08
C ASP A 139 13.65 -1.23 1.98
N SER A 140 14.54 -1.81 2.80
CA SER A 140 14.76 -3.27 2.84
C SER A 140 13.60 -4.05 3.46
N TRP A 141 12.72 -3.41 4.24
CA TRP A 141 11.61 -4.08 4.93
C TRP A 141 10.39 -4.29 4.04
N VAL A 142 10.19 -3.37 3.09
CA VAL A 142 9.08 -3.46 2.14
C VAL A 142 9.62 -3.24 0.74
N GLN A 143 9.50 -4.24 -0.11
CA GLN A 143 10.05 -4.24 -1.45
C GLN A 143 8.97 -4.34 -2.52
N SER A 144 9.18 -3.66 -3.65
CA SER A 144 8.40 -3.91 -4.85
C SER A 144 8.81 -5.24 -5.47
N TRP A 145 7.83 -6.14 -5.66
CA TRP A 145 8.09 -7.39 -6.36
C TRP A 145 8.68 -7.16 -7.75
N LYS A 146 8.09 -6.27 -8.51
CA LYS A 146 8.48 -6.01 -9.90
C LYS A 146 9.81 -5.29 -10.03
N TRP A 147 9.98 -4.20 -9.28
CA TRP A 147 11.08 -3.27 -9.53
C TRP A 147 12.32 -3.55 -8.67
N GLU A 148 12.15 -4.13 -7.50
CA GLU A 148 13.25 -4.34 -6.56
C GLU A 148 13.64 -5.81 -6.40
N VAL A 149 12.67 -6.73 -6.40
CA VAL A 149 12.95 -8.16 -6.26
C VAL A 149 13.21 -8.79 -7.61
N ARG A 150 12.27 -8.72 -8.51
CA ARG A 150 12.35 -9.37 -9.83
C ARG A 150 13.37 -8.71 -10.76
N LYS A 151 13.57 -7.40 -10.65
CA LYS A 151 14.56 -6.61 -11.42
C LYS A 151 14.57 -6.89 -12.92
N SER A 152 13.41 -7.04 -13.54
CA SER A 152 13.34 -7.26 -14.97
C SER A 152 13.87 -6.05 -15.72
N LYS A 153 14.87 -6.24 -16.59
CA LYS A 153 15.41 -5.16 -17.43
C LYS A 153 14.38 -4.58 -18.40
N GLU A 154 13.29 -5.28 -18.63
CA GLU A 154 12.17 -4.86 -19.49
C GLU A 154 11.29 -3.78 -18.86
N PHE A 155 11.53 -3.43 -17.58
CA PHE A 155 10.88 -2.29 -16.90
C PHE A 155 11.47 -0.92 -17.21
N SER A 156 12.32 -0.80 -18.20
CA SER A 156 13.01 0.45 -18.50
C SER A 156 12.09 1.62 -18.90
N HIS A 157 10.81 1.39 -19.13
CA HIS A 157 9.88 2.46 -19.51
C HIS A 157 8.56 2.35 -18.76
N VAL A 158 8.49 3.05 -17.66
CA VAL A 158 7.25 3.36 -16.97
C VAL A 158 6.53 4.51 -17.68
N GLY A 159 6.03 4.20 -18.84
CA GLY A 159 4.84 4.87 -19.31
C GLY A 159 3.68 4.02 -18.87
N ALA A 160 2.71 4.56 -18.18
CA ALA A 160 1.44 3.90 -17.87
C ALA A 160 0.64 3.68 -19.17
N THR A 161 1.15 2.87 -20.06
CA THR A 161 0.42 2.43 -21.24
C THR A 161 -0.23 1.10 -20.91
N LYS A 162 -1.54 1.09 -20.94
CA LYS A 162 -2.38 -0.09 -20.95
C LYS A 162 -1.88 -1.08 -22.01
N GLY A 163 -1.24 -2.15 -21.59
CA GLY A 163 -0.80 -3.23 -22.45
C GLY A 163 -0.27 -4.37 -21.58
N SER A 164 -0.72 -5.58 -21.83
CA SER A 164 -0.20 -6.80 -21.20
C SER A 164 1.30 -6.87 -21.47
N ARG A 165 2.10 -6.71 -20.43
CA ARG A 165 3.54 -6.90 -20.52
C ARG A 165 3.85 -8.33 -20.15
N THR A 166 4.36 -9.10 -21.09
CA THR A 166 4.93 -10.41 -20.84
C THR A 166 6.21 -10.23 -20.04
N PHE A 167 6.16 -10.60 -18.76
CA PHE A 167 7.36 -10.66 -17.94
C PHE A 167 8.14 -11.94 -18.26
N LYS A 168 9.42 -11.83 -18.59
CA LYS A 168 10.27 -13.01 -18.63
C LYS A 168 10.32 -13.63 -17.23
N LYS A 169 10.06 -14.93 -17.17
CA LYS A 169 10.23 -15.71 -15.94
C LYS A 169 11.68 -15.63 -15.49
N ILE A 170 11.92 -15.06 -14.32
CA ILE A 170 13.23 -15.11 -13.66
C ILE A 170 13.13 -16.22 -12.63
N GLU A 171 13.93 -17.25 -12.79
CA GLU A 171 13.93 -18.38 -11.87
C GLU A 171 14.61 -18.00 -10.55
N ASN A 172 14.07 -18.49 -9.42
CA ASN A 172 14.63 -18.39 -8.08
C ASN A 172 14.89 -16.98 -7.56
N VAL A 173 14.01 -16.02 -7.86
CA VAL A 173 14.09 -14.69 -7.28
C VAL A 173 13.38 -14.66 -5.94
N THR A 174 14.04 -14.13 -4.91
CA THR A 174 13.48 -13.95 -3.57
C THR A 174 13.71 -12.53 -3.08
N PRO A 175 12.84 -12.02 -2.19
CA PRO A 175 13.09 -10.77 -1.50
C PRO A 175 14.36 -10.82 -0.65
N ARG A 176 14.84 -9.67 -0.22
CA ARG A 176 15.91 -9.58 0.77
C ARG A 176 15.47 -10.25 2.08
N ILE A 177 16.43 -10.74 2.85
CA ILE A 177 16.13 -11.44 4.12
C ILE A 177 15.41 -10.54 5.14
N GLU A 178 15.65 -9.24 5.11
CA GLU A 178 15.00 -8.27 5.99
C GLU A 178 13.59 -7.88 5.53
N CYS A 179 13.23 -8.24 4.30
CA CYS A 179 11.92 -7.93 3.74
C CYS A 179 10.84 -8.71 4.48
N CYS A 180 9.79 -8.02 4.94
CA CYS A 180 8.64 -8.65 5.55
C CYS A 180 7.38 -8.54 4.69
N VAL A 181 7.36 -7.60 3.73
CA VAL A 181 6.25 -7.43 2.80
C VAL A 181 6.76 -7.17 1.40
N CYS A 182 6.28 -7.95 0.44
CA CYS A 182 6.41 -7.65 -0.98
C CYS A 182 5.13 -7.04 -1.51
N VAL A 183 5.23 -5.88 -2.12
CA VAL A 183 4.09 -5.17 -2.73
C VAL A 183 4.08 -5.42 -4.23
N PHE A 184 2.90 -5.78 -4.72
CA PHE A 184 2.59 -5.93 -6.14
C PHE A 184 1.80 -4.70 -6.60
N HIS A 185 2.25 -4.02 -7.61
CA HIS A 185 1.55 -2.89 -8.19
C HIS A 185 1.33 -3.10 -9.68
N GLY A 186 0.08 -3.31 -10.08
CA GLY A 186 -0.32 -3.72 -11.42
C GLY A 186 0.05 -5.20 -11.72
N ASP A 187 0.13 -5.59 -12.98
CA ASP A 187 0.41 -6.99 -13.36
C ASP A 187 1.88 -7.40 -13.23
N PRO A 188 2.12 -8.65 -12.82
CA PRO A 188 1.16 -9.58 -12.23
C PRO A 188 0.75 -9.15 -10.82
N ASN A 189 -0.46 -9.53 -10.40
CA ASN A 189 -0.86 -9.51 -9.00
C ASN A 189 -0.45 -10.84 -8.33
N PRO A 190 -0.46 -10.96 -6.99
CA PRO A 190 -0.06 -12.20 -6.31
C PRO A 190 -0.83 -13.42 -6.81
N HIS A 191 -2.15 -13.32 -7.01
CA HIS A 191 -3.03 -14.43 -7.38
C HIS A 191 -2.78 -14.97 -8.79
N ASN A 192 -2.18 -14.20 -9.69
CA ASN A 192 -1.87 -14.63 -11.06
C ASN A 192 -0.36 -14.72 -11.34
N CYS A 193 0.49 -14.49 -10.35
CA CYS A 193 1.93 -14.59 -10.45
C CYS A 193 2.37 -16.06 -10.37
N GLN A 194 3.15 -16.52 -11.36
CA GLN A 194 3.64 -17.89 -11.44
C GLN A 194 5.08 -18.06 -10.90
N ASP A 195 5.66 -17.00 -10.32
CA ASP A 195 6.99 -17.11 -9.72
C ASP A 195 6.94 -18.03 -8.49
N PRO A 196 7.82 -19.04 -8.35
CA PRO A 196 7.73 -20.05 -7.29
C PRO A 196 7.69 -19.48 -5.89
N TRP A 197 8.43 -18.40 -5.62
CA TRP A 197 8.41 -17.74 -4.32
C TRP A 197 7.00 -17.21 -4.00
N VAL A 198 6.32 -16.59 -4.97
CA VAL A 198 4.98 -16.04 -4.78
C VAL A 198 3.97 -17.17 -4.55
N VAL A 199 3.99 -18.19 -5.39
CA VAL A 199 3.10 -19.37 -5.27
C VAL A 199 3.23 -20.04 -3.90
N ASN A 200 4.43 -20.09 -3.33
CA ASN A 200 4.68 -20.71 -2.03
C ASN A 200 4.28 -19.82 -0.83
N ASN A 201 4.22 -18.51 -1.00
CA ASN A 201 3.96 -17.55 0.10
C ASN A 201 2.58 -16.87 0.02
N TRP A 202 1.95 -16.86 -1.13
CA TRP A 202 0.58 -16.39 -1.31
C TRP A 202 -0.40 -17.56 -1.10
N LYS A 203 -1.16 -17.52 0.02
CA LYS A 203 -2.12 -18.57 0.41
C LYS A 203 -3.44 -17.95 0.82
#